data_21c2ed6dc20844da8cd1a2ddba803966
#
_entry.id   21c2ed6dc20844da8cd1a2ddba803966
#
_cell.length_a   1.000
_cell.length_b   1.000
_cell.length_c   1.000
_cell.angle_alpha   90.00
_cell.angle_beta   90.00
_cell.angle_gamma   90.00
#
_symmetry.space_group_name_H-M   'P 1'
#
loop_
_entity.id
_entity.type
_entity.pdbx_description
1 polymer ?
#
loop_
_entity_poly.entity_id
_entity_poly.type
_entity_poly.pdbx_seq_one_letter_code
_entity_poly.pdbx_strand_id
1 'polypeptide(L)'
;MKKLNIFLASAMAVLSLASCDINDVQNVGELSSSTFPVSKEDGEAVLAGVYQNLNQVCADPQMSFLYYAQLASDDMLGGGGVNDKLMQADDLLCNYNADMTNVFYEARYKGINRANTLIEALPNTSMNEDTKNSLMGQAKFLRAFYYYELASMYGNVPMRLKPGSEAITQGNIEDPWKQILMDLRDAVDLLPAAKSTDGHIDKYAAEALLGRAWLFYSGFFGNGSTLADLTSTTYNPLTSVELPDGTTLSKENVITAIDDCVANSGRKLVDKYQNLWAYTNRCTVEDYDYTKGQGFKWVEDDASQNPETLFSIKFNKYADWGTTIGYANNYALHFGVRGGQAYGNTFPFGQGWGAGPVAPNLVKDWAAAEPNDARRDASIQDWSKVATYKKGGWSDFVQETDYYAKKWAPVTCKNDQLKDGYSCTFENVMYPGNWDVAGKENMQLNNIHDLVLIRFADVLLMQSELKKDVAGINEVRKRAGLNPIAAYSEEALRNERRWELACEGTRWNDLRRWHIAAAALEKQNGVAIYYCGQPDTNTPHNGGYTARYNATAGFQKMPETQVALGTVKQNEGWTGADSEYQGWK
;
A
#
# COMPACT_ATOMS: atom_id res chain seq x y z
N MET A 1 54.77 -61.13 5.82
CA MET A 1 53.48 -60.45 5.67
C MET A 1 52.81 -60.02 6.98
N LYS A 2 52.87 -60.78 8.07
CA LYS A 2 52.25 -60.37 9.36
C LYS A 2 52.91 -59.16 10.08
N LYS A 3 54.16 -58.88 9.84
CA LYS A 3 54.87 -57.70 10.47
C LYS A 3 54.63 -56.39 9.71
N LEU A 4 54.25 -56.45 8.41
CA LEU A 4 53.97 -55.28 7.62
C LEU A 4 52.57 -54.74 7.95
N ASN A 5 51.61 -55.60 8.26
CA ASN A 5 50.27 -55.21 8.60
C ASN A 5 50.13 -54.52 9.97
N ILE A 6 51.06 -54.83 10.93
CA ILE A 6 51.08 -54.19 12.24
C ILE A 6 51.64 -52.78 12.13
N PHE A 7 52.61 -52.52 11.23
CA PHE A 7 53.14 -51.19 11.01
C PHE A 7 52.14 -50.26 10.26
N LEU A 8 51.35 -50.78 9.34
CA LEU A 8 50.28 -50.03 8.71
C LEU A 8 49.12 -49.71 9.69
N ALA A 9 48.75 -50.62 10.57
CA ALA A 9 47.74 -50.39 11.58
C ALA A 9 48.18 -49.36 12.62
N SER A 10 49.45 -49.33 12.99
CA SER A 10 50.02 -48.34 13.90
C SER A 10 50.15 -46.96 13.26
N ALA A 11 50.47 -46.87 11.98
CA ALA A 11 50.51 -45.60 11.24
C ALA A 11 49.12 -44.99 11.04
N MET A 12 48.07 -45.81 10.83
CA MET A 12 46.68 -45.33 10.77
C MET A 12 46.14 -44.90 12.13
N ALA A 13 46.55 -45.53 13.23
CA ALA A 13 46.15 -45.13 14.57
C ALA A 13 46.81 -43.81 15.05
N VAL A 14 47.99 -43.47 14.54
CA VAL A 14 48.69 -42.21 14.86
C VAL A 14 48.16 -41.05 14.02
N LEU A 15 47.66 -41.34 12.78
CA LEU A 15 47.02 -40.34 11.95
C LEU A 15 45.58 -39.99 12.40
N SER A 16 44.95 -40.84 13.20
CA SER A 16 43.61 -40.56 13.75
C SER A 16 43.64 -39.76 15.08
N LEU A 17 44.82 -39.48 15.64
CA LEU A 17 44.96 -38.63 16.83
C LEU A 17 45.45 -37.21 16.51
N ALA A 18 45.69 -36.89 15.24
CA ALA A 18 45.86 -35.53 14.77
C ALA A 18 44.54 -34.96 14.22
N SER A 19 43.41 -35.40 14.81
CA SER A 19 42.12 -34.74 14.61
C SER A 19 42.19 -33.37 15.28
N CYS A 20 42.05 -32.34 14.49
CA CYS A 20 41.82 -30.97 14.91
C CYS A 20 41.03 -30.91 16.21
N ASP A 21 41.41 -30.05 17.07
CA ASP A 21 40.72 -29.71 18.31
C ASP A 21 39.24 -29.37 17.96
N ILE A 22 38.33 -30.31 18.22
CA ILE A 22 36.90 -30.19 17.94
C ILE A 22 36.29 -29.04 18.77
N ASN A 23 37.03 -28.53 19.74
CA ASN A 23 36.61 -27.41 20.56
C ASN A 23 36.83 -26.04 19.90
N ASP A 24 37.56 -25.96 18.77
CA ASP A 24 37.80 -24.72 18.04
C ASP A 24 36.95 -24.60 16.76
N VAL A 25 36.07 -25.55 16.48
CA VAL A 25 35.00 -25.33 15.50
C VAL A 25 33.98 -24.45 16.20
N GLN A 26 34.09 -23.15 16.01
CA GLN A 26 32.97 -22.26 16.28
C GLN A 26 31.73 -22.91 15.65
N ASN A 27 30.71 -23.10 16.45
CA ASN A 27 29.47 -23.73 16.06
C ASN A 27 28.78 -22.81 15.05
N VAL A 28 29.17 -22.89 13.78
CA VAL A 28 28.61 -22.08 12.65
C VAL A 28 27.15 -22.45 12.41
N GLY A 29 26.56 -23.35 13.19
CA GLY A 29 25.19 -23.85 13.05
C GLY A 29 24.14 -23.21 13.94
N GLU A 30 24.54 -22.43 14.96
CA GLU A 30 23.60 -21.69 15.81
C GLU A 30 23.84 -20.18 15.66
N LEU A 31 23.21 -19.58 14.66
CA LEU A 31 22.99 -18.14 14.59
C LEU A 31 22.04 -17.77 15.74
N SER A 32 22.56 -17.43 16.89
CA SER A 32 21.78 -16.87 17.99
C SER A 32 21.63 -15.36 17.80
N SER A 33 20.58 -14.76 18.32
CA SER A 33 20.40 -13.30 18.35
C SER A 33 21.54 -12.56 19.08
N SER A 34 22.38 -13.28 19.87
CA SER A 34 23.55 -12.74 20.52
C SER A 34 24.84 -12.78 19.67
N THR A 35 24.81 -13.47 18.51
CA THR A 35 25.98 -13.67 17.64
C THR A 35 25.74 -13.22 16.20
N PHE A 36 24.55 -12.79 15.84
CA PHE A 36 24.16 -12.36 14.48
C PHE A 36 23.15 -11.21 14.53
N PRO A 37 23.27 -10.13 13.75
CA PRO A 37 24.31 -9.86 12.74
C PRO A 37 25.64 -9.39 13.34
N VAL A 38 26.76 -9.69 12.70
CA VAL A 38 28.12 -9.29 13.13
C VAL A 38 28.66 -8.17 12.23
N SER A 39 28.45 -8.30 10.92
CA SER A 39 28.93 -7.38 9.90
C SER A 39 27.80 -6.51 9.33
N LYS A 40 28.17 -5.50 8.54
CA LYS A 40 27.21 -4.70 7.76
C LYS A 40 26.41 -5.56 6.81
N GLU A 41 27.05 -6.49 6.12
CA GLU A 41 26.44 -7.40 5.15
C GLU A 41 25.40 -8.31 5.82
N ASP A 42 25.68 -8.75 7.04
CA ASP A 42 24.71 -9.51 7.84
C ASP A 42 23.50 -8.65 8.21
N GLY A 43 23.74 -7.41 8.64
CA GLY A 43 22.68 -6.46 8.95
C GLY A 43 21.80 -6.15 7.75
N GLU A 44 22.40 -5.95 6.58
CA GLU A 44 21.70 -5.76 5.31
C GLU A 44 20.89 -7.00 4.91
N ALA A 45 21.42 -8.21 5.12
CA ALA A 45 20.70 -9.45 4.83
C ALA A 45 19.45 -9.63 5.72
N VAL A 46 19.54 -9.28 7.03
CA VAL A 46 18.38 -9.29 7.93
C VAL A 46 17.37 -8.23 7.49
N LEU A 47 17.84 -7.02 7.18
CA LEU A 47 16.98 -5.92 6.71
C LEU A 47 16.27 -6.28 5.40
N ALA A 48 16.94 -6.94 4.46
CA ALA A 48 16.31 -7.44 3.23
C ALA A 48 15.16 -8.38 3.53
N GLY A 49 15.26 -9.22 4.58
CA GLY A 49 14.14 -10.04 5.07
C GLY A 49 12.99 -9.23 5.64
N VAL A 50 13.25 -8.03 6.19
CA VAL A 50 12.17 -7.09 6.59
C VAL A 50 11.50 -6.50 5.36
N TYR A 51 12.26 -5.98 4.39
CA TYR A 51 11.73 -5.44 3.13
C TYR A 51 10.91 -6.46 2.34
N GLN A 52 11.34 -7.72 2.30
CA GLN A 52 10.64 -8.80 1.58
C GLN A 52 9.18 -8.95 2.02
N ASN A 53 8.85 -8.55 3.25
CA ASN A 53 7.48 -8.59 3.74
C ASN A 53 6.55 -7.61 3.00
N LEU A 54 7.05 -6.57 2.38
CA LEU A 54 6.28 -5.68 1.51
C LEU A 54 5.72 -6.45 0.31
N ASN A 55 6.58 -7.22 -0.38
CA ASN A 55 6.20 -8.01 -1.55
C ASN A 55 5.37 -9.25 -1.17
N GLN A 56 5.61 -9.85 -0.01
CA GLN A 56 4.87 -11.02 0.45
C GLN A 56 3.35 -10.77 0.49
N VAL A 57 2.93 -9.60 0.93
CA VAL A 57 1.52 -9.23 0.98
C VAL A 57 0.94 -8.99 -0.41
N CYS A 58 1.77 -8.58 -1.37
CA CYS A 58 1.34 -8.39 -2.76
C CYS A 58 1.01 -9.70 -3.49
N ALA A 59 1.33 -10.86 -2.91
CA ALA A 59 0.93 -12.15 -3.47
C ALA A 59 -0.59 -12.35 -3.46
N ASP A 60 -1.25 -11.85 -2.42
CA ASP A 60 -2.73 -11.85 -2.31
C ASP A 60 -3.20 -10.49 -1.76
N PRO A 61 -3.26 -9.47 -2.60
CA PRO A 61 -3.52 -8.11 -2.16
C PRO A 61 -4.92 -7.90 -1.60
N GLN A 62 -5.90 -8.72 -1.96
CA GLN A 62 -7.30 -8.57 -1.52
C GLN A 62 -7.48 -8.69 0.01
N MET A 63 -6.50 -9.26 0.70
CA MET A 63 -6.52 -9.37 2.16
C MET A 63 -5.86 -8.16 2.85
N SER A 64 -5.24 -7.25 2.10
CA SER A 64 -4.39 -6.18 2.61
C SER A 64 -5.17 -4.93 2.99
N PHE A 65 -4.55 -4.13 3.88
CA PHE A 65 -5.10 -2.83 4.24
C PHE A 65 -5.29 -1.91 3.02
N LEU A 66 -4.33 -1.86 2.10
CA LEU A 66 -4.43 -0.98 0.93
C LEU A 66 -5.64 -1.34 0.04
N TYR A 67 -5.88 -2.62 -0.16
CA TYR A 67 -7.03 -3.09 -0.91
C TYR A 67 -8.35 -2.73 -0.21
N TYR A 68 -8.44 -3.04 1.08
CA TYR A 68 -9.57 -2.66 1.92
C TYR A 68 -9.82 -1.15 1.89
N ALA A 69 -8.78 -0.33 2.06
CA ALA A 69 -8.88 1.12 2.08
C ALA A 69 -9.39 1.72 0.75
N GLN A 70 -9.11 1.06 -0.37
CA GLN A 70 -9.68 1.46 -1.67
C GLN A 70 -11.18 1.19 -1.71
N LEU A 71 -11.59 -0.04 -1.41
CA LEU A 71 -12.98 -0.47 -1.56
C LEU A 71 -13.91 0.11 -0.49
N ALA A 72 -13.42 0.31 0.74
CA ALA A 72 -14.18 0.91 1.82
C ALA A 72 -14.35 2.44 1.69
N SER A 73 -13.69 3.07 0.70
CA SER A 73 -13.80 4.51 0.47
C SER A 73 -15.05 4.88 -0.34
N ASP A 74 -15.42 6.17 -0.35
CA ASP A 74 -16.52 6.70 -1.15
C ASP A 74 -16.17 6.93 -2.64
N ASP A 75 -14.95 6.60 -3.06
CA ASP A 75 -14.46 6.80 -4.41
C ASP A 75 -14.49 5.52 -5.28
N MET A 76 -14.67 4.36 -4.68
CA MET A 76 -14.77 3.06 -5.35
C MET A 76 -15.90 2.21 -4.79
N LEU A 77 -16.35 1.23 -5.59
CA LEU A 77 -17.28 0.18 -5.19
C LEU A 77 -16.57 -1.17 -5.15
N GLY A 78 -17.18 -2.20 -4.61
CA GLY A 78 -16.55 -3.53 -4.51
C GLY A 78 -16.18 -4.13 -5.87
N GLY A 79 -17.12 -4.21 -6.79
CA GLY A 79 -16.89 -4.78 -8.12
C GLY A 79 -16.73 -6.31 -8.11
N GLY A 80 -15.89 -6.82 -9.01
CA GLY A 80 -15.63 -8.25 -9.16
C GLY A 80 -16.76 -9.03 -9.81
N GLY A 81 -16.67 -10.36 -9.80
CA GLY A 81 -17.73 -11.25 -10.27
C GLY A 81 -18.68 -11.68 -9.14
N VAL A 82 -19.76 -12.37 -9.49
CA VAL A 82 -20.78 -12.85 -8.53
C VAL A 82 -20.21 -13.72 -7.39
N ASN A 83 -19.04 -14.30 -7.60
CA ASN A 83 -18.35 -15.13 -6.60
C ASN A 83 -17.27 -14.37 -5.82
N ASP A 84 -16.90 -13.15 -6.23
CA ASP A 84 -15.85 -12.34 -5.62
C ASP A 84 -16.42 -11.51 -4.46
N LYS A 85 -17.10 -12.18 -3.53
CA LYS A 85 -17.92 -11.54 -2.49
C LYS A 85 -17.13 -10.76 -1.47
N LEU A 86 -15.83 -11.04 -1.28
CA LEU A 86 -14.98 -10.27 -0.38
C LEU A 86 -14.90 -8.79 -0.82
N MET A 87 -14.80 -8.53 -2.12
CA MET A 87 -14.74 -7.17 -2.66
C MET A 87 -15.97 -6.36 -2.26
N GLN A 88 -17.16 -6.96 -2.39
CA GLN A 88 -18.43 -6.32 -2.04
C GLN A 88 -18.60 -6.20 -0.51
N ALA A 89 -18.13 -7.19 0.23
CA ALA A 89 -18.16 -7.15 1.69
C ALA A 89 -17.26 -6.04 2.25
N ASP A 90 -16.09 -5.82 1.66
CA ASP A 90 -15.20 -4.72 2.04
C ASP A 90 -15.83 -3.34 1.77
N ASP A 91 -16.44 -3.16 0.60
CA ASP A 91 -17.19 -1.93 0.26
C ASP A 91 -18.33 -1.68 1.26
N LEU A 92 -19.09 -2.71 1.59
CA LEU A 92 -20.24 -2.62 2.49
C LEU A 92 -19.88 -2.65 3.97
N LEU A 93 -18.60 -2.77 4.34
CA LEU A 93 -18.14 -2.96 5.72
C LEU A 93 -18.82 -4.16 6.40
N CYS A 94 -18.98 -5.26 5.66
CA CYS A 94 -19.63 -6.49 6.11
C CYS A 94 -18.64 -7.66 6.19
N ASN A 95 -18.96 -8.66 7.01
CA ASN A 95 -18.20 -9.89 7.09
C ASN A 95 -18.69 -10.91 6.06
N TYR A 96 -17.77 -11.39 5.22
CA TYR A 96 -18.10 -12.46 4.27
C TYR A 96 -17.53 -13.82 4.66
N ASN A 97 -16.30 -13.86 5.12
CA ASN A 97 -15.62 -15.07 5.54
C ASN A 97 -14.78 -14.80 6.79
N ALA A 98 -14.88 -15.69 7.76
CA ALA A 98 -14.33 -15.50 9.09
C ALA A 98 -12.85 -15.08 9.11
N ASP A 99 -12.02 -15.74 8.31
CA ASP A 99 -10.57 -15.59 8.38
C ASP A 99 -9.90 -15.09 7.10
N MET A 100 -10.64 -14.45 6.21
CA MET A 100 -10.09 -13.99 4.92
C MET A 100 -8.84 -13.10 5.06
N THR A 101 -8.74 -12.32 6.13
CA THR A 101 -7.61 -11.39 6.34
C THR A 101 -6.52 -11.92 7.27
N ASN A 102 -6.63 -13.16 7.79
CA ASN A 102 -5.63 -13.71 8.73
C ASN A 102 -4.22 -13.81 8.12
N VAL A 103 -4.13 -14.14 6.84
CA VAL A 103 -2.83 -14.25 6.14
C VAL A 103 -2.11 -12.89 6.13
N PHE A 104 -2.83 -11.80 5.89
CA PHE A 104 -2.26 -10.45 5.97
C PHE A 104 -1.82 -10.10 7.38
N TYR A 105 -2.68 -10.36 8.38
CA TYR A 105 -2.38 -10.12 9.79
C TYR A 105 -1.07 -10.82 10.19
N GLU A 106 -0.98 -12.12 9.96
CA GLU A 106 0.22 -12.91 10.28
C GLU A 106 1.45 -12.46 9.49
N ALA A 107 1.29 -12.13 8.21
CA ALA A 107 2.40 -11.66 7.39
C ALA A 107 3.02 -10.37 7.97
N ARG A 108 2.20 -9.40 8.37
CA ARG A 108 2.69 -8.15 8.98
C ARG A 108 3.37 -8.40 10.32
N TYR A 109 2.84 -9.29 11.17
CA TYR A 109 3.52 -9.65 12.42
C TYR A 109 4.86 -10.40 12.18
N LYS A 110 4.98 -11.19 11.11
CA LYS A 110 6.27 -11.77 10.70
C LYS A 110 7.27 -10.67 10.32
N GLY A 111 6.84 -9.66 9.57
CA GLY A 111 7.66 -8.49 9.24
C GLY A 111 8.10 -7.70 10.46
N ILE A 112 7.18 -7.45 11.40
CA ILE A 112 7.44 -6.78 12.68
C ILE A 112 8.47 -7.59 13.51
N ASN A 113 8.31 -8.90 13.59
CA ASN A 113 9.25 -9.75 14.34
C ASN A 113 10.66 -9.70 13.75
N ARG A 114 10.79 -9.73 12.41
CA ARG A 114 12.10 -9.56 11.74
C ARG A 114 12.71 -8.19 12.01
N ALA A 115 11.91 -7.12 11.98
CA ALA A 115 12.37 -5.78 12.32
C ALA A 115 12.85 -5.71 13.79
N ASN A 116 12.08 -6.30 14.73
CA ASN A 116 12.47 -6.38 16.14
C ASN A 116 13.79 -7.11 16.33
N THR A 117 14.02 -8.20 15.60
CA THR A 117 15.29 -8.96 15.67
C THR A 117 16.49 -8.07 15.31
N LEU A 118 16.36 -7.27 14.24
CA LEU A 118 17.42 -6.34 13.84
C LEU A 118 17.59 -5.21 14.85
N ILE A 119 16.48 -4.58 15.27
CA ILE A 119 16.49 -3.47 16.23
C ILE A 119 17.16 -3.89 17.56
N GLU A 120 16.87 -5.09 18.07
CA GLU A 120 17.45 -5.59 19.32
C GLU A 120 18.93 -5.95 19.19
N ALA A 121 19.35 -6.47 18.04
CA ALA A 121 20.73 -6.92 17.82
C ALA A 121 21.72 -5.77 17.57
N LEU A 122 21.31 -4.74 16.80
CA LEU A 122 22.20 -3.66 16.33
C LEU A 122 23.03 -2.96 17.42
N PRO A 123 22.50 -2.62 18.61
CA PRO A 123 23.29 -1.96 19.66
C PRO A 123 24.50 -2.77 20.12
N ASN A 124 24.42 -4.10 20.04
CA ASN A 124 25.45 -5.02 20.52
C ASN A 124 26.49 -5.39 19.45
N THR A 125 26.37 -4.86 18.23
CA THR A 125 27.30 -5.13 17.12
C THR A 125 28.53 -4.22 17.19
N SER A 126 29.63 -4.64 16.52
CA SER A 126 30.82 -3.83 16.34
C SER A 126 30.80 -2.91 15.13
N MET A 127 29.65 -2.78 14.44
CA MET A 127 29.49 -1.89 13.30
C MET A 127 29.71 -0.42 13.71
N ASN A 128 30.16 0.41 12.75
CA ASN A 128 30.22 1.85 13.01
C ASN A 128 28.82 2.46 13.18
N GLU A 129 28.74 3.59 13.87
CA GLU A 129 27.45 4.20 14.24
C GLU A 129 26.61 4.61 13.01
N ASP A 130 27.21 5.10 11.93
CA ASP A 130 26.46 5.47 10.71
C ASP A 130 25.76 4.26 10.11
N THR A 131 26.43 3.10 10.06
CA THR A 131 25.83 1.85 9.59
C THR A 131 24.71 1.39 10.51
N LYS A 132 24.95 1.42 11.84
CA LYS A 132 23.91 1.06 12.83
C LYS A 132 22.69 1.95 12.70
N ASN A 133 22.90 3.26 12.61
CA ASN A 133 21.83 4.26 12.49
C ASN A 133 21.03 4.05 11.21
N SER A 134 21.68 3.83 10.08
CA SER A 134 21.00 3.57 8.80
C SER A 134 20.14 2.30 8.85
N LEU A 135 20.68 1.19 9.36
CA LEU A 135 19.94 -0.07 9.51
C LEU A 135 18.79 0.05 10.52
N MET A 136 19.04 0.70 11.65
CA MET A 136 18.06 0.93 12.72
C MET A 136 16.90 1.81 12.22
N GLY A 137 17.21 2.91 11.55
CA GLY A 137 16.21 3.84 11.01
C GLY A 137 15.28 3.16 9.99
N GLN A 138 15.86 2.35 9.08
CA GLN A 138 15.07 1.59 8.11
C GLN A 138 14.21 0.51 8.78
N ALA A 139 14.76 -0.23 9.76
CA ALA A 139 14.01 -1.24 10.49
C ALA A 139 12.84 -0.64 11.29
N LYS A 140 13.05 0.51 11.95
CA LYS A 140 11.99 1.25 12.67
C LYS A 140 10.94 1.78 11.71
N PHE A 141 11.32 2.36 10.57
CA PHE A 141 10.37 2.79 9.54
C PHE A 141 9.48 1.62 9.08
N LEU A 142 10.05 0.48 8.72
CA LEU A 142 9.29 -0.68 8.24
C LEU A 142 8.39 -1.25 9.33
N ARG A 143 8.85 -1.30 10.60
CA ARG A 143 8.01 -1.71 11.72
C ARG A 143 6.82 -0.76 11.91
N ALA A 144 7.07 0.53 11.86
CA ALA A 144 6.03 1.56 11.91
C ALA A 144 5.03 1.43 10.77
N PHE A 145 5.50 1.18 9.54
CA PHE A 145 4.63 0.98 8.38
C PHE A 145 3.74 -0.26 8.54
N TYR A 146 4.29 -1.37 9.02
CA TYR A 146 3.50 -2.59 9.24
C TYR A 146 2.45 -2.41 10.34
N TYR A 147 2.79 -1.71 11.42
CA TYR A 147 1.81 -1.33 12.43
C TYR A 147 0.79 -0.31 11.92
N TYR A 148 1.21 0.64 11.07
CA TYR A 148 0.30 1.60 10.44
C TYR A 148 -0.82 0.91 9.66
N GLU A 149 -0.48 -0.10 8.87
CA GLU A 149 -1.47 -0.87 8.13
C GLU A 149 -2.37 -1.71 9.07
N LEU A 150 -1.77 -2.42 10.03
CA LEU A 150 -2.52 -3.22 11.00
C LEU A 150 -3.47 -2.36 11.85
N ALA A 151 -2.98 -1.26 12.41
CA ALA A 151 -3.77 -0.36 13.26
C ALA A 151 -4.85 0.39 12.46
N SER A 152 -4.56 0.77 11.21
CA SER A 152 -5.57 1.36 10.31
C SER A 152 -6.68 0.38 9.98
N MET A 153 -6.35 -0.89 9.77
CA MET A 153 -7.30 -1.94 9.38
C MET A 153 -8.09 -2.48 10.57
N TYR A 154 -7.40 -2.82 11.67
CA TYR A 154 -8.01 -3.55 12.79
C TYR A 154 -8.17 -2.74 14.08
N GLY A 155 -7.64 -1.53 14.15
CA GLY A 155 -7.70 -0.70 15.35
C GLY A 155 -6.79 -1.19 16.46
N ASN A 156 -7.36 -1.81 17.48
CA ASN A 156 -6.62 -2.27 18.65
C ASN A 156 -5.88 -3.57 18.37
N VAL A 157 -4.62 -3.47 17.96
CA VAL A 157 -3.76 -4.63 17.68
C VAL A 157 -2.71 -4.82 18.78
N PRO A 158 -2.36 -6.08 19.15
CA PRO A 158 -1.31 -6.35 20.14
C PRO A 158 0.05 -5.79 19.74
N MET A 159 0.79 -5.26 20.70
CA MET A 159 2.10 -4.64 20.47
C MET A 159 3.25 -5.61 20.75
N ARG A 160 3.92 -6.09 19.70
CA ARG A 160 5.15 -6.88 19.79
C ARG A 160 6.35 -5.98 19.50
N LEU A 161 7.13 -5.67 20.53
CA LEU A 161 8.30 -4.77 20.43
C LEU A 161 9.64 -5.50 20.61
N LYS A 162 9.59 -6.81 20.88
CA LYS A 162 10.76 -7.69 20.99
C LYS A 162 10.58 -8.92 20.11
N PRO A 163 11.67 -9.54 19.65
CA PRO A 163 11.58 -10.84 18.98
C PRO A 163 10.94 -11.88 19.91
N GLY A 164 10.22 -12.82 19.34
CA GLY A 164 9.64 -13.92 20.10
C GLY A 164 8.33 -14.44 19.49
N SER A 165 7.85 -15.52 20.06
CA SER A 165 6.61 -16.19 19.67
C SER A 165 5.57 -16.22 20.79
N GLU A 166 5.84 -15.62 21.95
CA GLU A 166 4.90 -15.60 23.06
C GLU A 166 3.63 -14.86 22.66
N ALA A 167 2.51 -15.31 23.23
CA ALA A 167 1.24 -14.63 23.06
C ALA A 167 1.30 -13.22 23.67
N ILE A 168 0.80 -12.23 22.93
CA ILE A 168 0.68 -10.84 23.38
C ILE A 168 -0.78 -10.42 23.38
N THR A 169 -1.16 -9.65 24.38
CA THR A 169 -2.53 -9.14 24.53
C THR A 169 -2.66 -7.74 23.96
N GLN A 170 -3.88 -7.36 23.61
CA GLN A 170 -4.22 -5.98 23.27
C GLN A 170 -4.04 -5.05 24.46
N GLY A 171 -3.49 -3.87 24.20
CA GLY A 171 -3.46 -2.72 25.12
C GLY A 171 -4.60 -1.75 24.84
N ASN A 172 -4.29 -0.44 24.86
CA ASN A 172 -5.21 0.59 24.41
C ASN A 172 -5.15 0.73 22.89
N ILE A 173 -6.26 1.15 22.28
CA ILE A 173 -6.34 1.31 20.82
C ILE A 173 -5.37 2.38 20.27
N GLU A 174 -4.93 3.33 21.10
CA GLU A 174 -3.96 4.36 20.72
C GLU A 174 -2.49 3.89 20.83
N ASP A 175 -2.21 2.81 21.57
CA ASP A 175 -0.83 2.36 21.82
C ASP A 175 -0.06 2.05 20.51
N PRO A 176 -0.64 1.34 19.53
CA PRO A 176 0.03 1.15 18.24
C PRO A 176 0.39 2.46 17.53
N TRP A 177 -0.48 3.45 17.58
CA TRP A 177 -0.27 4.74 16.95
C TRP A 177 0.84 5.56 17.62
N LYS A 178 0.90 5.56 18.95
CA LYS A 178 1.97 6.20 19.71
C LYS A 178 3.33 5.55 19.41
N GLN A 179 3.36 4.23 19.24
CA GLN A 179 4.58 3.51 18.83
C GLN A 179 4.97 3.81 17.38
N ILE A 180 4.01 3.87 16.46
CA ILE A 180 4.25 4.25 15.06
C ILE A 180 4.91 5.63 15.00
N LEU A 181 4.36 6.59 15.72
CA LEU A 181 4.88 7.97 15.76
C LEU A 181 6.29 8.01 16.37
N MET A 182 6.55 7.23 17.42
CA MET A 182 7.88 7.13 18.03
C MET A 182 8.90 6.51 17.08
N ASP A 183 8.56 5.39 16.46
CA ASP A 183 9.45 4.72 15.50
C ASP A 183 9.76 5.60 14.28
N LEU A 184 8.79 6.38 13.79
CA LEU A 184 9.00 7.29 12.67
C LEU A 184 9.83 8.52 13.06
N ARG A 185 9.61 9.11 14.24
CA ARG A 185 10.48 10.15 14.79
C ARG A 185 11.93 9.67 14.86
N ASP A 186 12.13 8.49 15.44
CA ASP A 186 13.46 7.90 15.57
C ASP A 186 14.09 7.60 14.20
N ALA A 187 13.30 7.13 13.23
CA ALA A 187 13.77 6.90 11.87
C ALA A 187 14.23 8.21 11.19
N VAL A 188 13.51 9.32 11.40
CA VAL A 188 13.90 10.66 10.91
C VAL A 188 15.24 11.08 11.49
N ASP A 189 15.47 10.85 12.79
CA ASP A 189 16.70 11.23 13.47
C ASP A 189 17.90 10.35 13.09
N LEU A 190 17.67 9.07 12.78
CA LEU A 190 18.71 8.08 12.52
C LEU A 190 19.12 8.01 11.04
N LEU A 191 18.22 8.26 10.12
CA LEU A 191 18.49 8.13 8.69
C LEU A 191 19.29 9.31 8.15
N PRO A 192 20.25 9.06 7.24
CA PRO A 192 21.04 10.13 6.65
C PRO A 192 20.16 11.07 5.80
N ALA A 193 20.47 12.37 5.85
CA ALA A 193 19.82 13.42 5.05
C ALA A 193 20.27 13.34 3.57
N ALA A 194 20.02 12.23 2.91
CA ALA A 194 20.37 11.97 1.52
C ALA A 194 19.23 11.23 0.84
N LYS A 195 18.96 11.61 -0.42
CA LYS A 195 17.98 10.90 -1.25
C LYS A 195 18.51 9.50 -1.59
N SER A 196 17.72 8.46 -1.29
CA SER A 196 17.99 7.11 -1.76
C SER A 196 17.82 7.00 -3.28
N THR A 197 18.70 6.21 -3.90
CA THR A 197 18.69 5.96 -5.35
C THR A 197 18.51 4.49 -5.70
N ASP A 198 18.49 3.60 -4.70
CA ASP A 198 18.43 2.15 -4.86
C ASP A 198 17.12 1.52 -4.33
N GLY A 199 16.19 2.35 -3.83
CA GLY A 199 14.90 1.92 -3.30
C GLY A 199 14.86 1.71 -1.80
N HIS A 200 15.99 1.84 -1.09
CA HIS A 200 15.97 1.84 0.37
C HIS A 200 15.29 3.09 0.94
N ILE A 201 14.73 2.96 2.13
CA ILE A 201 14.10 4.07 2.85
C ILE A 201 15.16 5.12 3.19
N ASP A 202 14.85 6.37 2.89
CA ASP A 202 15.60 7.54 3.31
C ASP A 202 14.85 8.37 4.37
N LYS A 203 15.53 9.35 4.94
CA LYS A 203 14.97 10.27 5.94
C LYS A 203 13.66 10.91 5.48
N TYR A 204 13.60 11.32 4.23
CA TYR A 204 12.46 12.04 3.68
C TYR A 204 11.22 11.16 3.49
N ALA A 205 11.42 9.87 3.24
CA ALA A 205 10.32 8.90 3.28
C ALA A 205 9.77 8.73 4.71
N ALA A 206 10.66 8.76 5.72
CA ALA A 206 10.26 8.69 7.13
C ALA A 206 9.50 9.96 7.56
N GLU A 207 9.94 11.14 7.16
CA GLU A 207 9.26 12.41 7.40
C GLU A 207 7.85 12.43 6.76
N ALA A 208 7.74 11.96 5.54
CA ALA A 208 6.45 11.88 4.83
C ALA A 208 5.47 10.92 5.51
N LEU A 209 5.93 9.74 5.93
CA LEU A 209 5.08 8.79 6.65
C LEU A 209 4.74 9.28 8.07
N LEU A 210 5.66 9.99 8.74
CA LEU A 210 5.40 10.65 10.02
C LEU A 210 4.27 11.68 9.89
N GLY A 211 4.30 12.52 8.86
CA GLY A 211 3.24 13.48 8.58
C GLY A 211 1.88 12.80 8.35
N ARG A 212 1.86 11.72 7.54
CA ARG A 212 0.63 10.96 7.27
C ARG A 212 0.08 10.28 8.53
N ALA A 213 0.94 9.61 9.31
CA ALA A 213 0.56 8.95 10.55
C ALA A 213 0.07 9.95 11.61
N TRP A 214 0.76 11.09 11.74
CA TRP A 214 0.34 12.18 12.61
C TRP A 214 -1.05 12.72 12.26
N LEU A 215 -1.28 13.05 10.98
CA LEU A 215 -2.57 13.58 10.53
C LEU A 215 -3.71 12.59 10.79
N PHE A 216 -3.45 11.30 10.60
CA PHE A 216 -4.45 10.29 10.94
C PHE A 216 -4.68 10.23 12.44
N TYR A 217 -3.63 10.02 13.23
CA TYR A 217 -3.76 9.89 14.69
C TYR A 217 -4.41 11.11 15.32
N SER A 218 -3.86 12.29 15.05
CA SER A 218 -4.34 13.53 15.66
C SER A 218 -5.80 13.86 15.30
N GLY A 219 -6.20 13.58 14.06
CA GLY A 219 -7.56 13.81 13.60
C GLY A 219 -8.53 12.76 14.13
N PHE A 220 -8.22 11.47 13.94
CA PHE A 220 -9.13 10.38 14.25
C PHE A 220 -9.37 10.20 15.76
N PHE A 221 -8.33 10.39 16.58
CA PHE A 221 -8.43 10.29 18.05
C PHE A 221 -8.63 11.66 18.74
N GLY A 222 -8.90 12.70 17.98
CA GLY A 222 -9.05 14.06 18.51
C GLY A 222 -10.20 14.28 19.48
N ASN A 223 -11.21 13.41 19.46
CA ASN A 223 -12.35 13.44 20.37
C ASN A 223 -12.26 12.38 21.48
N GLY A 224 -11.28 11.48 21.45
CA GLY A 224 -11.12 10.33 22.31
C GLY A 224 -11.05 9.02 21.55
N SER A 225 -11.17 7.89 22.26
CA SER A 225 -10.90 6.55 21.71
C SER A 225 -12.05 5.55 21.85
N THR A 226 -13.20 5.99 22.35
CA THR A 226 -14.42 5.15 22.35
C THR A 226 -15.04 5.10 20.95
N LEU A 227 -15.85 4.08 20.67
CA LEU A 227 -16.56 3.99 19.39
C LEU A 227 -17.35 5.27 19.07
N ALA A 228 -18.02 5.85 20.07
CA ALA A 228 -18.77 7.10 19.93
C ALA A 228 -17.86 8.30 19.58
N ASP A 229 -16.66 8.38 20.15
CA ASP A 229 -15.69 9.41 19.84
C ASP A 229 -15.18 9.26 18.40
N LEU A 230 -14.83 8.02 18.00
CA LEU A 230 -14.26 7.70 16.68
C LEU A 230 -15.29 7.86 15.55
N THR A 231 -16.58 7.74 15.83
CA THR A 231 -17.68 7.95 14.89
C THR A 231 -18.36 9.32 15.02
N SER A 232 -17.85 10.18 15.90
CA SER A 232 -18.27 11.58 16.01
C SER A 232 -18.15 12.28 14.65
N THR A 233 -18.96 13.31 14.43
CA THR A 233 -18.88 14.17 13.23
C THR A 233 -18.05 15.44 13.46
N THR A 234 -17.45 15.59 14.63
CA THR A 234 -16.64 16.75 14.99
C THR A 234 -15.18 16.51 14.66
N TYR A 235 -14.58 17.37 13.86
CA TYR A 235 -13.14 17.35 13.59
C TYR A 235 -12.41 18.27 14.57
N ASN A 236 -11.66 17.67 15.49
CA ASN A 236 -10.93 18.36 16.55
C ASN A 236 -9.51 17.77 16.73
N PRO A 237 -8.57 18.04 15.81
CA PRO A 237 -7.28 17.38 15.81
C PRO A 237 -6.42 17.75 17.01
N LEU A 238 -5.69 16.76 17.57
CA LEU A 238 -4.72 16.95 18.64
C LEU A 238 -3.56 17.84 18.17
N THR A 239 -2.96 18.56 19.11
CA THR A 239 -1.76 19.39 18.86
C THR A 239 -0.49 18.75 19.39
N SER A 240 -0.57 17.76 20.26
CA SER A 240 0.56 17.01 20.80
C SER A 240 0.15 15.63 21.27
N VAL A 241 1.12 14.74 21.44
CA VAL A 241 0.96 13.40 21.99
C VAL A 241 2.18 13.04 22.85
N GLU A 242 1.96 12.39 23.97
CA GLU A 242 3.02 11.75 24.76
C GLU A 242 3.34 10.39 24.13
N LEU A 243 4.61 10.18 23.78
CA LEU A 243 5.13 8.96 23.19
C LEU A 243 5.49 7.91 24.28
N PRO A 244 5.66 6.62 23.93
CA PRO A 244 5.96 5.56 24.88
C PRO A 244 7.23 5.76 25.71
N ASP A 245 8.18 6.56 25.23
CA ASP A 245 9.41 6.93 25.95
C ASP A 245 9.25 8.14 26.90
N GLY A 246 8.04 8.68 27.05
CA GLY A 246 7.74 9.85 27.88
C GLY A 246 8.06 11.19 27.21
N THR A 247 8.57 11.21 26.00
CA THR A 247 8.75 12.46 25.24
C THR A 247 7.45 12.93 24.58
N THR A 248 7.36 14.21 24.26
CA THR A 248 6.20 14.77 23.57
C THR A 248 6.52 15.01 22.10
N LEU A 249 5.70 14.48 21.20
CA LEU A 249 5.68 14.88 19.80
C LEU A 249 4.59 15.93 19.60
N SER A 250 4.97 17.12 19.14
CA SER A 250 4.03 18.20 18.84
C SER A 250 3.75 18.31 17.35
N LYS A 251 2.66 18.99 17.02
CA LYS A 251 2.33 19.36 15.63
C LYS A 251 3.46 20.16 14.98
N GLU A 252 4.14 21.02 15.73
CA GLU A 252 5.26 21.83 15.26
C GLU A 252 6.48 20.98 14.90
N ASN A 253 6.75 19.90 15.63
CA ASN A 253 7.80 18.94 15.27
C ASN A 253 7.49 18.28 13.92
N VAL A 254 6.23 17.91 13.68
CA VAL A 254 5.78 17.32 12.42
C VAL A 254 5.85 18.33 11.27
N ILE A 255 5.47 19.59 11.51
CA ILE A 255 5.63 20.68 10.51
C ILE A 255 7.10 20.82 10.13
N THR A 256 8.01 20.80 11.10
CA THR A 256 9.45 20.89 10.84
C THR A 256 9.95 19.76 9.95
N ALA A 257 9.53 18.52 10.21
CA ALA A 257 9.88 17.36 9.39
C ALA A 257 9.31 17.48 7.96
N ILE A 258 8.05 17.88 7.82
CA ILE A 258 7.43 18.04 6.50
C ILE A 258 8.07 19.21 5.73
N ASP A 259 8.42 20.31 6.39
CA ASP A 259 9.12 21.43 5.76
C ASP A 259 10.54 21.01 5.29
N ASP A 260 11.25 20.18 6.06
CA ASP A 260 12.54 19.59 5.66
C ASP A 260 12.37 18.67 4.43
N CYS A 261 11.39 17.80 4.44
CA CYS A 261 11.07 16.93 3.29
C CYS A 261 10.80 17.75 2.02
N VAL A 262 9.98 18.80 2.11
CA VAL A 262 9.67 19.67 0.97
C VAL A 262 10.91 20.39 0.45
N ALA A 263 11.73 20.93 1.35
CA ALA A 263 12.87 21.75 0.97
C ALA A 263 14.09 20.94 0.50
N ASN A 264 14.36 19.80 1.11
CA ASN A 264 15.66 19.14 1.04
C ASN A 264 15.63 17.71 0.43
N SER A 265 14.44 17.11 0.22
CA SER A 265 14.36 15.73 -0.31
C SER A 265 14.86 15.58 -1.75
N GLY A 266 14.96 16.67 -2.50
CA GLY A 266 15.26 16.64 -3.94
C GLY A 266 14.13 15.99 -4.77
N ARG A 267 12.96 15.75 -4.16
CA ARG A 267 11.74 15.34 -4.87
C ARG A 267 11.05 16.60 -5.44
N LYS A 268 10.31 16.40 -6.52
CA LYS A 268 9.56 17.46 -7.18
C LYS A 268 8.38 16.92 -7.95
N LEU A 269 7.35 17.73 -8.15
CA LEU A 269 6.24 17.37 -9.02
C LEU A 269 6.75 17.18 -10.46
N VAL A 270 6.17 16.18 -11.15
CA VAL A 270 6.38 16.04 -12.60
C VAL A 270 5.68 17.18 -13.35
N ASP A 271 6.22 17.59 -14.47
CA ASP A 271 5.68 18.73 -15.22
C ASP A 271 4.27 18.46 -15.76
N LYS A 272 4.02 17.24 -16.23
CA LYS A 272 2.72 16.78 -16.73
C LYS A 272 2.22 15.64 -15.87
N TYR A 273 1.05 15.79 -15.26
CA TYR A 273 0.45 14.78 -14.38
C TYR A 273 0.31 13.39 -15.03
N GLN A 274 -0.01 13.38 -16.32
CA GLN A 274 -0.16 12.16 -17.10
C GLN A 274 1.11 11.30 -17.11
N ASN A 275 2.27 11.94 -17.04
CA ASN A 275 3.57 11.26 -17.07
C ASN A 275 3.82 10.34 -15.86
N LEU A 276 3.04 10.48 -14.79
CA LEU A 276 3.08 9.56 -13.63
C LEU A 276 2.56 8.17 -13.98
N TRP A 277 1.73 8.02 -15.01
CA TRP A 277 0.94 6.81 -15.21
C TRP A 277 1.43 5.99 -16.41
N ALA A 278 1.47 4.68 -16.21
CA ALA A 278 2.06 3.72 -17.12
C ALA A 278 1.48 3.71 -18.54
N TYR A 279 0.26 4.18 -18.76
CA TYR A 279 -0.33 4.27 -20.10
C TYR A 279 0.35 5.32 -21.01
N THR A 280 1.26 6.13 -20.46
CA THR A 280 2.11 7.07 -21.24
C THR A 280 3.47 6.50 -21.59
N ASN A 281 3.70 5.19 -21.40
CA ASN A 281 4.95 4.52 -21.77
C ASN A 281 5.21 4.54 -23.28
N ARG A 282 6.47 4.45 -23.68
CA ARG A 282 6.93 4.57 -25.07
C ARG A 282 6.33 3.56 -26.05
N CYS A 283 5.85 2.39 -25.54
CA CYS A 283 5.27 1.35 -26.38
C CYS A 283 3.77 1.54 -26.63
N THR A 284 3.12 2.42 -25.87
CA THR A 284 1.65 2.59 -25.86
C THR A 284 1.22 4.01 -26.24
N VAL A 285 2.03 5.02 -25.88
CA VAL A 285 1.65 6.45 -25.90
C VAL A 285 1.17 6.98 -27.25
N GLU A 286 1.73 6.51 -28.37
CA GLU A 286 1.35 6.94 -29.72
C GLU A 286 0.22 6.11 -30.34
N ASP A 287 -0.18 5.02 -29.69
CA ASP A 287 -1.27 4.15 -30.14
C ASP A 287 -2.58 4.40 -29.40
N TYR A 288 -2.52 5.07 -28.24
CA TYR A 288 -3.70 5.39 -27.43
C TYR A 288 -4.22 6.79 -27.76
N ASP A 289 -5.47 6.90 -28.22
CA ASP A 289 -6.06 8.16 -28.71
C ASP A 289 -5.96 9.31 -27.71
N TYR A 290 -6.08 9.03 -26.41
CA TYR A 290 -5.97 10.04 -25.35
C TYR A 290 -4.57 10.64 -25.23
N THR A 291 -3.53 9.90 -25.55
CA THR A 291 -2.12 10.31 -25.38
C THR A 291 -1.42 10.67 -26.68
N LYS A 292 -1.93 10.18 -27.81
CA LYS A 292 -1.32 10.32 -29.13
C LYS A 292 -1.03 11.78 -29.48
N GLY A 293 0.20 12.07 -29.84
CA GLY A 293 0.64 13.41 -30.23
C GLY A 293 0.67 14.45 -29.10
N GLN A 294 0.41 14.07 -27.81
CA GLN A 294 0.42 14.98 -26.66
C GLN A 294 1.82 15.19 -26.05
N GLY A 295 2.81 14.43 -26.51
CA GLY A 295 4.17 14.48 -25.99
C GLY A 295 4.25 14.08 -24.51
N PHE A 296 3.41 13.14 -24.08
CA PHE A 296 3.54 12.51 -22.76
C PHE A 296 4.66 11.47 -22.78
N LYS A 297 5.28 11.28 -21.62
CA LYS A 297 6.33 10.28 -21.43
C LYS A 297 6.26 9.77 -19.99
N TRP A 298 6.10 8.47 -19.82
CA TRP A 298 6.08 7.86 -18.48
C TRP A 298 7.42 8.06 -17.76
N VAL A 299 7.37 8.47 -16.50
CA VAL A 299 8.57 8.80 -15.71
C VAL A 299 9.41 7.58 -15.35
N GLU A 300 8.85 6.37 -15.40
CA GLU A 300 9.58 5.11 -15.15
C GLU A 300 9.97 4.36 -16.43
N ASP A 301 9.74 4.98 -17.59
CA ASP A 301 10.27 4.42 -18.85
C ASP A 301 11.79 4.20 -18.73
N ASP A 302 12.29 3.10 -19.29
CA ASP A 302 13.69 2.70 -19.18
C ASP A 302 14.16 2.44 -17.74
N ALA A 303 13.25 2.02 -16.85
CA ALA A 303 13.51 1.78 -15.43
C ALA A 303 14.06 3.03 -14.68
N SER A 304 13.71 4.23 -15.14
CA SER A 304 14.07 5.47 -14.48
C SER A 304 13.29 5.65 -13.16
N GLN A 305 13.82 6.47 -12.25
CA GLN A 305 13.14 6.75 -10.99
C GLN A 305 12.08 7.85 -11.15
N ASN A 306 10.88 7.59 -10.63
CA ASN A 306 9.83 8.60 -10.55
C ASN A 306 10.26 9.72 -9.58
N PRO A 307 10.33 11.00 -10.04
CA PRO A 307 10.81 12.12 -9.23
C PRO A 307 9.89 12.48 -8.07
N GLU A 308 8.64 12.03 -8.06
CA GLU A 308 7.71 12.26 -6.95
C GLU A 308 7.78 11.17 -5.87
N THR A 309 8.36 10.00 -6.13
CA THR A 309 8.33 8.88 -5.19
C THR A 309 9.13 9.17 -3.93
N LEU A 310 8.48 9.04 -2.77
CA LEU A 310 9.09 8.97 -1.45
C LEU A 310 9.13 7.55 -0.91
N PHE A 311 8.03 6.80 -1.09
CA PHE A 311 7.94 5.40 -0.69
C PHE A 311 7.15 4.60 -1.71
N SER A 312 7.71 3.47 -2.18
CA SER A 312 7.07 2.54 -3.12
C SER A 312 7.44 1.10 -2.82
N ILE A 313 6.58 0.19 -3.26
CA ILE A 313 6.92 -1.24 -3.36
C ILE A 313 7.41 -1.49 -4.77
N LYS A 314 8.59 -2.13 -4.88
CA LYS A 314 9.22 -2.45 -6.16
C LYS A 314 8.97 -3.89 -6.55
N PHE A 315 8.82 -4.12 -7.84
CA PHE A 315 8.52 -5.41 -8.43
C PHE A 315 9.58 -5.77 -9.47
N ASN A 316 9.53 -7.02 -9.97
CA ASN A 316 10.48 -7.50 -10.97
C ASN A 316 9.86 -8.60 -11.86
N LYS A 317 10.58 -8.96 -12.91
CA LYS A 317 10.14 -9.92 -13.94
C LYS A 317 10.19 -11.41 -13.54
N TYR A 318 10.50 -11.73 -12.29
CA TYR A 318 10.64 -13.11 -11.82
C TYR A 318 9.39 -13.65 -11.13
N ALA A 319 8.26 -12.98 -11.31
CA ALA A 319 6.99 -13.46 -10.77
C ALA A 319 6.51 -14.72 -11.51
N ASP A 320 6.01 -15.70 -10.75
CA ASP A 320 5.31 -16.88 -11.25
C ASP A 320 4.13 -17.22 -10.33
N TRP A 321 3.23 -18.10 -10.76
CA TRP A 321 2.06 -18.52 -9.98
C TRP A 321 2.40 -19.43 -8.78
N GLY A 322 3.67 -19.77 -8.58
CA GLY A 322 4.12 -20.56 -7.43
C GLY A 322 4.49 -19.68 -6.24
N THR A 323 5.80 -19.61 -5.96
CA THR A 323 6.33 -18.97 -4.75
C THR A 323 6.66 -17.48 -4.92
N THR A 324 6.74 -16.99 -6.16
CA THR A 324 7.21 -15.64 -6.48
C THR A 324 6.11 -14.71 -7.01
N ILE A 325 4.84 -15.08 -6.84
CA ILE A 325 3.69 -14.29 -7.30
C ILE A 325 3.72 -12.84 -6.77
N GLY A 326 4.20 -12.61 -5.56
CA GLY A 326 4.34 -11.27 -4.97
C GLY A 326 5.45 -10.40 -5.59
N TYR A 327 6.21 -10.91 -6.56
CA TYR A 327 7.15 -10.10 -7.33
C TYR A 327 6.49 -9.35 -8.49
N ALA A 328 5.21 -9.58 -8.77
CA ALA A 328 4.39 -8.76 -9.65
C ALA A 328 3.51 -7.80 -8.84
N ASN A 329 3.12 -6.68 -9.48
CA ASN A 329 2.14 -5.76 -8.93
C ASN A 329 0.73 -6.32 -9.11
N ASN A 330 0.30 -7.17 -8.18
CA ASN A 330 -1.01 -7.79 -8.25
C ASN A 330 -2.16 -6.83 -7.88
N TYR A 331 -1.88 -5.66 -7.29
CA TYR A 331 -2.90 -4.61 -7.17
C TYR A 331 -3.36 -4.15 -8.56
N ALA A 332 -2.45 -3.98 -9.51
CA ALA A 332 -2.80 -3.67 -10.89
C ALA A 332 -3.71 -4.75 -11.50
N LEU A 333 -3.41 -6.04 -11.27
CA LEU A 333 -4.24 -7.15 -11.73
C LEU A 333 -5.66 -7.08 -11.13
N HIS A 334 -5.78 -6.88 -9.83
CA HIS A 334 -7.07 -6.86 -9.15
C HIS A 334 -7.92 -5.66 -9.56
N PHE A 335 -7.34 -4.46 -9.63
CA PHE A 335 -8.04 -3.23 -10.01
C PHE A 335 -8.14 -2.99 -11.53
N GLY A 336 -7.58 -3.86 -12.35
CA GLY A 336 -7.75 -3.85 -13.80
C GLY A 336 -9.17 -4.20 -14.21
N VAL A 337 -9.52 -3.84 -15.45
CA VAL A 337 -10.85 -4.09 -16.02
C VAL A 337 -11.22 -5.58 -15.96
N ARG A 338 -12.45 -5.89 -15.53
CA ARG A 338 -12.96 -7.27 -15.47
C ARG A 338 -12.81 -7.95 -16.83
N GLY A 339 -12.33 -9.19 -16.84
CA GLY A 339 -12.08 -9.97 -18.04
C GLY A 339 -13.28 -10.21 -18.95
N GLY A 340 -13.06 -10.97 -20.03
CA GLY A 340 -14.07 -11.24 -21.05
C GLY A 340 -14.12 -10.23 -22.20
N GLN A 341 -13.31 -9.18 -22.16
CA GLN A 341 -13.10 -8.25 -23.26
C GLN A 341 -11.91 -8.70 -24.11
N ALA A 342 -11.98 -8.51 -25.43
CA ALA A 342 -10.76 -8.52 -26.24
C ALA A 342 -9.92 -7.28 -25.90
N TYR A 343 -8.59 -7.41 -25.85
CA TYR A 343 -7.70 -6.29 -25.50
C TYR A 343 -7.90 -5.04 -26.39
N GLY A 344 -8.30 -5.22 -27.64
CA GLY A 344 -8.66 -4.11 -28.52
C GLY A 344 -9.86 -3.28 -28.03
N ASN A 345 -10.74 -3.85 -27.21
CA ASN A 345 -11.89 -3.14 -26.65
C ASN A 345 -11.53 -2.35 -25.38
N THR A 346 -10.44 -2.70 -24.74
CA THR A 346 -9.97 -2.07 -23.49
C THR A 346 -8.64 -1.36 -23.65
N PHE A 347 -8.02 -1.40 -24.83
CA PHE A 347 -6.72 -0.79 -25.08
C PHE A 347 -6.66 0.69 -24.63
N PRO A 348 -5.59 1.09 -23.94
CA PRO A 348 -4.37 0.35 -23.62
C PRO A 348 -4.45 -0.48 -22.34
N PHE A 349 -5.61 -0.54 -21.68
CA PHE A 349 -5.74 -1.20 -20.39
C PHE A 349 -5.90 -2.70 -20.56
N GLY A 350 -5.04 -3.44 -19.83
CA GLY A 350 -5.05 -4.89 -19.83
C GLY A 350 -6.21 -5.47 -19.01
N GLN A 351 -6.43 -6.76 -19.18
CA GLN A 351 -7.41 -7.51 -18.42
C GLN A 351 -7.02 -7.61 -16.94
N GLY A 352 -7.99 -7.42 -16.06
CA GLY A 352 -7.90 -7.61 -14.62
C GLY A 352 -9.09 -8.36 -14.04
N TRP A 353 -9.24 -8.26 -12.71
CA TRP A 353 -10.28 -8.97 -11.98
C TRP A 353 -11.48 -8.08 -11.61
N GLY A 354 -11.40 -6.78 -11.90
CA GLY A 354 -12.54 -5.87 -11.81
C GLY A 354 -12.89 -5.39 -10.41
N ALA A 355 -11.96 -5.44 -9.46
CA ALA A 355 -12.14 -4.80 -8.16
C ALA A 355 -12.18 -3.28 -8.32
N GLY A 356 -12.94 -2.60 -7.48
CA GLY A 356 -12.90 -1.15 -7.35
C GLY A 356 -13.31 -0.38 -8.61
N PRO A 357 -14.47 -0.67 -9.25
CA PRO A 357 -15.02 0.28 -10.21
C PRO A 357 -15.15 1.65 -9.54
N VAL A 358 -14.76 2.71 -10.25
CA VAL A 358 -14.82 4.06 -9.69
C VAL A 358 -16.26 4.47 -9.48
N ALA A 359 -16.58 4.97 -8.29
CA ALA A 359 -17.92 5.42 -7.96
C ALA A 359 -18.32 6.63 -8.84
N PRO A 360 -19.53 6.64 -9.43
CA PRO A 360 -19.99 7.75 -10.26
C PRO A 360 -19.97 9.10 -9.53
N ASN A 361 -20.08 9.09 -8.21
CA ASN A 361 -20.02 10.29 -7.38
C ASN A 361 -18.67 11.00 -7.47
N LEU A 362 -17.54 10.27 -7.49
CA LEU A 362 -16.23 10.89 -7.65
C LEU A 362 -16.18 11.72 -8.94
N VAL A 363 -16.60 11.13 -10.06
CA VAL A 363 -16.55 11.80 -11.36
C VAL A 363 -17.47 13.02 -11.40
N LYS A 364 -18.68 12.88 -10.84
CA LYS A 364 -19.68 13.95 -10.78
C LYS A 364 -19.22 15.12 -9.90
N ASP A 365 -18.76 14.82 -8.68
CA ASP A 365 -18.29 15.83 -7.72
C ASP A 365 -17.08 16.59 -8.28
N TRP A 366 -16.12 15.86 -8.87
CA TRP A 366 -14.94 16.45 -9.50
C TRP A 366 -15.30 17.35 -10.67
N ALA A 367 -16.17 16.89 -11.58
CA ALA A 367 -16.62 17.68 -12.71
C ALA A 367 -17.39 18.95 -12.30
N ALA A 368 -18.15 18.89 -11.21
CA ALA A 368 -18.86 20.04 -10.68
C ALA A 368 -17.93 21.07 -10.01
N ALA A 369 -16.93 20.58 -9.25
CA ALA A 369 -15.99 21.46 -8.56
C ALA A 369 -14.94 22.07 -9.50
N GLU A 370 -14.36 21.25 -10.39
CA GLU A 370 -13.26 21.62 -11.30
C GLU A 370 -13.53 21.07 -12.71
N PRO A 371 -14.41 21.69 -13.49
CA PRO A 371 -14.85 21.15 -14.78
C PRO A 371 -13.71 20.99 -15.81
N ASN A 372 -12.65 21.80 -15.69
CA ASN A 372 -11.52 21.82 -16.61
C ASN A 372 -10.27 21.09 -16.05
N ASP A 373 -10.40 20.36 -14.95
CA ASP A 373 -9.26 19.64 -14.38
C ASP A 373 -8.90 18.41 -15.22
N ALA A 374 -7.78 18.50 -15.94
CA ALA A 374 -7.28 17.42 -16.79
C ALA A 374 -6.87 16.16 -16.01
N ARG A 375 -6.66 16.25 -14.69
CA ARG A 375 -6.34 15.09 -13.85
C ARG A 375 -7.49 14.10 -13.77
N ARG A 376 -8.75 14.54 -13.91
CA ARG A 376 -9.91 13.64 -13.91
C ARG A 376 -9.79 12.62 -15.05
N ASP A 377 -9.64 13.07 -16.28
CA ASP A 377 -9.51 12.20 -17.45
C ASP A 377 -8.17 11.44 -17.46
N ALA A 378 -7.14 11.98 -16.82
CA ALA A 378 -5.86 11.31 -16.62
C ALA A 378 -5.94 10.16 -15.59
N SER A 379 -6.84 10.24 -14.63
CA SER A 379 -6.99 9.26 -13.53
C SER A 379 -8.06 8.22 -13.78
N ILE A 380 -9.10 8.55 -14.56
CA ILE A 380 -10.31 7.76 -14.70
C ILE A 380 -10.61 7.52 -16.18
N GLN A 381 -10.80 6.25 -16.54
CA GLN A 381 -11.31 5.85 -17.86
C GLN A 381 -12.83 5.85 -17.82
N ASP A 382 -13.43 6.51 -18.80
CA ASP A 382 -14.88 6.52 -19.04
C ASP A 382 -15.21 5.54 -20.18
N TRP A 383 -15.71 4.37 -19.80
CA TRP A 383 -16.07 3.31 -20.74
C TRP A 383 -17.37 3.58 -21.51
N SER A 384 -18.20 4.51 -21.07
CA SER A 384 -19.40 4.92 -21.82
C SER A 384 -19.05 5.57 -23.17
N LYS A 385 -17.83 6.07 -23.31
CA LYS A 385 -17.29 6.67 -24.54
C LYS A 385 -16.64 5.67 -25.49
N VAL A 386 -16.50 4.40 -25.09
CA VAL A 386 -15.85 3.36 -25.87
C VAL A 386 -16.90 2.40 -26.44
N ALA A 387 -17.31 2.61 -27.69
CA ALA A 387 -18.42 1.90 -28.31
C ALA A 387 -18.23 0.37 -28.39
N THR A 388 -16.99 -0.11 -28.40
CA THR A 388 -16.66 -1.54 -28.44
C THR A 388 -16.65 -2.19 -27.06
N TYR A 389 -16.64 -1.41 -25.97
CA TYR A 389 -16.68 -1.95 -24.61
C TYR A 389 -18.07 -2.51 -24.31
N LYS A 390 -18.11 -3.73 -23.77
CA LYS A 390 -19.36 -4.40 -23.38
C LYS A 390 -19.43 -4.52 -21.87
N LYS A 391 -20.48 -4.01 -21.29
CA LYS A 391 -20.78 -4.18 -19.86
C LYS A 391 -20.98 -5.65 -19.51
N GLY A 392 -20.60 -5.99 -18.28
CA GLY A 392 -20.77 -7.34 -17.75
C GLY A 392 -19.51 -8.18 -17.71
N GLY A 393 -18.41 -7.77 -18.33
CA GLY A 393 -17.16 -8.53 -18.36
C GLY A 393 -17.36 -9.95 -18.91
N TRP A 394 -17.22 -10.97 -18.07
CA TRP A 394 -17.52 -12.39 -18.39
C TRP A 394 -19.00 -12.76 -18.16
N SER A 395 -19.90 -11.80 -18.21
CA SER A 395 -21.31 -11.92 -17.91
C SER A 395 -21.63 -12.16 -16.42
N ASP A 396 -20.66 -11.96 -15.55
CA ASP A 396 -20.80 -12.13 -14.11
C ASP A 396 -20.42 -10.89 -13.30
N PHE A 397 -20.04 -9.79 -13.96
CA PHE A 397 -19.53 -8.60 -13.30
C PHE A 397 -20.63 -7.88 -12.50
N VAL A 398 -20.36 -7.66 -11.22
CA VAL A 398 -21.28 -6.97 -10.29
C VAL A 398 -20.76 -5.59 -9.93
N GLN A 399 -21.65 -4.69 -9.54
CA GLN A 399 -21.32 -3.28 -9.21
C GLN A 399 -20.46 -2.56 -10.26
N GLU A 400 -20.51 -3.00 -11.51
CA GLU A 400 -19.80 -2.31 -12.58
C GLU A 400 -20.36 -0.90 -12.75
N THR A 401 -19.48 0.05 -13.02
CA THR A 401 -19.85 1.43 -13.39
C THR A 401 -19.33 1.75 -14.78
N ASP A 402 -19.56 3.00 -15.26
CA ASP A 402 -18.92 3.47 -16.48
C ASP A 402 -17.43 3.80 -16.29
N TYR A 403 -16.88 3.69 -15.07
CA TYR A 403 -15.62 4.31 -14.72
C TYR A 403 -14.65 3.32 -14.07
N TYR A 404 -13.38 3.38 -14.52
CA TYR A 404 -12.27 2.62 -13.96
C TYR A 404 -11.06 3.50 -13.72
N ALA A 405 -10.26 3.15 -12.70
CA ALA A 405 -9.00 3.82 -12.44
C ALA A 405 -7.96 3.50 -13.53
N LYS A 406 -7.28 4.53 -14.05
CA LYS A 406 -6.14 4.38 -14.98
C LYS A 406 -4.81 4.22 -14.26
N LYS A 407 -4.71 4.68 -13.02
CA LYS A 407 -3.44 4.86 -12.31
C LYS A 407 -2.69 3.55 -12.07
N TRP A 408 -3.41 2.52 -11.65
CA TRP A 408 -2.83 1.19 -11.33
C TRP A 408 -3.33 0.10 -12.29
N ALA A 409 -3.82 0.48 -13.42
CA ALA A 409 -4.30 -0.49 -14.40
C ALA A 409 -3.15 -1.23 -15.09
N PRO A 410 -3.31 -2.51 -15.41
CA PRO A 410 -2.45 -3.20 -16.35
C PRO A 410 -2.44 -2.47 -17.69
N VAL A 411 -1.30 -2.40 -18.35
CA VAL A 411 -1.16 -1.71 -19.63
C VAL A 411 -0.64 -2.66 -20.69
N THR A 412 -1.25 -2.61 -21.87
CA THR A 412 -0.86 -3.39 -23.04
C THR A 412 -0.25 -2.52 -24.13
N CYS A 413 0.56 -3.12 -24.99
CA CYS A 413 1.00 -2.54 -26.24
C CYS A 413 0.58 -3.43 -27.41
N LYS A 414 0.53 -2.85 -28.62
CA LYS A 414 0.29 -3.62 -29.83
C LYS A 414 1.48 -4.55 -30.11
N ASN A 415 1.16 -5.79 -30.50
CA ASN A 415 2.17 -6.79 -30.84
C ASN A 415 1.63 -7.74 -31.92
N ASP A 416 1.97 -7.45 -33.18
CA ASP A 416 1.49 -8.20 -34.35
C ASP A 416 2.01 -9.66 -34.41
N GLN A 417 2.96 -10.03 -33.53
CA GLN A 417 3.45 -11.40 -33.46
C GLN A 417 2.54 -12.30 -32.61
N LEU A 418 1.63 -11.71 -31.82
CA LEU A 418 0.70 -12.45 -30.99
C LEU A 418 -0.68 -12.56 -31.64
N LYS A 419 -1.36 -13.67 -31.38
CA LYS A 419 -2.68 -13.97 -31.94
C LYS A 419 -3.70 -12.88 -31.62
N ASP A 420 -3.67 -12.34 -30.41
CA ASP A 420 -4.60 -11.31 -29.94
C ASP A 420 -4.12 -9.89 -30.31
N GLY A 421 -2.91 -9.75 -30.89
CA GLY A 421 -2.35 -8.48 -31.31
C GLY A 421 -1.84 -7.58 -30.20
N TYR A 422 -1.77 -8.07 -28.96
CA TYR A 422 -1.39 -7.28 -27.76
C TYR A 422 -0.54 -8.09 -26.80
N SER A 423 0.36 -7.39 -26.09
CA SER A 423 1.17 -7.94 -25.00
C SER A 423 1.29 -6.95 -23.83
N CYS A 424 1.74 -7.41 -22.66
CA CYS A 424 2.07 -6.54 -21.54
C CYS A 424 3.32 -5.69 -21.88
N THR A 425 3.29 -4.41 -21.53
CA THR A 425 4.37 -3.48 -21.89
C THR A 425 5.49 -3.39 -20.88
N PHE A 426 5.25 -3.71 -19.61
CA PHE A 426 6.18 -3.37 -18.53
C PHE A 426 7.53 -4.07 -18.67
N GLU A 427 7.55 -5.36 -19.00
CA GLU A 427 8.82 -6.07 -19.20
C GLU A 427 9.62 -5.45 -20.34
N ASN A 428 8.95 -5.08 -21.45
CA ASN A 428 9.62 -4.49 -22.59
C ASN A 428 10.18 -3.09 -22.30
N VAL A 429 9.46 -2.23 -21.56
CA VAL A 429 9.93 -0.88 -21.24
C VAL A 429 10.96 -0.86 -20.11
N MET A 430 10.83 -1.73 -19.11
CA MET A 430 11.71 -1.77 -17.94
C MET A 430 12.91 -2.69 -18.11
N TYR A 431 12.82 -3.71 -18.99
CA TYR A 431 13.89 -4.68 -19.28
C TYR A 431 14.10 -4.83 -20.78
N PRO A 432 14.57 -3.79 -21.50
CA PRO A 432 14.74 -3.83 -22.94
C PRO A 432 15.68 -4.98 -23.36
N GLY A 433 15.28 -5.75 -24.37
CA GLY A 433 16.02 -6.91 -24.84
C GLY A 433 15.78 -8.23 -24.09
N ASN A 434 15.00 -8.21 -23.04
CA ASN A 434 14.51 -9.41 -22.33
C ASN A 434 13.06 -9.74 -22.67
N TRP A 435 12.49 -9.05 -23.64
CA TRP A 435 11.14 -9.30 -24.12
C TRP A 435 11.07 -10.63 -24.84
N ASP A 436 10.24 -11.53 -24.36
CA ASP A 436 10.00 -12.83 -24.96
C ASP A 436 8.55 -12.89 -25.44
N VAL A 437 8.36 -12.76 -26.76
CA VAL A 437 7.04 -12.81 -27.40
C VAL A 437 6.57 -14.23 -27.72
N ALA A 438 7.39 -15.24 -27.45
CA ALA A 438 7.15 -16.62 -27.87
C ALA A 438 6.37 -17.43 -26.82
N GLY A 439 5.23 -16.94 -26.37
CA GLY A 439 4.27 -17.74 -25.60
C GLY A 439 4.57 -17.84 -24.11
N LYS A 440 5.35 -16.94 -23.56
CA LYS A 440 5.64 -16.83 -22.13
C LYS A 440 4.98 -15.63 -21.46
N GLU A 441 4.30 -14.80 -22.24
CA GLU A 441 3.60 -13.66 -21.69
C GLU A 441 2.56 -14.13 -20.69
N ASN A 442 2.79 -13.78 -19.47
CA ASN A 442 1.78 -13.86 -18.45
C ASN A 442 1.23 -12.44 -18.25
N MET A 443 0.23 -12.08 -19.03
CA MET A 443 -0.40 -10.75 -18.98
C MET A 443 -0.84 -10.37 -17.58
N GLN A 444 -1.06 -11.33 -16.69
CA GLN A 444 -1.48 -11.10 -15.32
C GLN A 444 -0.30 -10.87 -14.37
N LEU A 445 0.86 -11.51 -14.61
CA LEU A 445 2.03 -11.40 -13.73
C LEU A 445 3.13 -10.48 -14.27
N ASN A 446 2.97 -9.89 -15.46
CA ASN A 446 3.97 -8.98 -16.03
C ASN A 446 3.73 -7.51 -15.68
N ASN A 447 2.87 -7.22 -14.71
CA ASN A 447 2.69 -5.88 -14.14
C ASN A 447 3.79 -5.64 -13.11
N ILE A 448 4.89 -5.00 -13.54
CA ILE A 448 6.11 -4.84 -12.74
C ILE A 448 6.50 -3.39 -12.48
N HIS A 449 5.60 -2.46 -12.77
CA HIS A 449 5.74 -1.05 -12.41
C HIS A 449 5.58 -0.84 -10.90
N ASP A 450 6.26 0.16 -10.37
CA ASP A 450 6.25 0.47 -8.95
C ASP A 450 4.82 0.74 -8.42
N LEU A 451 4.54 0.26 -7.22
CA LEU A 451 3.37 0.67 -6.44
C LEU A 451 3.78 1.82 -5.54
N VAL A 452 3.54 3.05 -5.98
CA VAL A 452 3.89 4.24 -5.22
C VAL A 452 2.89 4.46 -4.09
N LEU A 453 3.34 4.40 -2.85
CA LEU A 453 2.52 4.56 -1.65
C LEU A 453 2.52 5.99 -1.10
N ILE A 454 3.65 6.70 -1.25
CA ILE A 454 3.78 8.12 -0.87
C ILE A 454 4.52 8.85 -1.97
N ARG A 455 3.94 9.93 -2.47
CA ARG A 455 4.55 10.80 -3.46
C ARG A 455 4.54 12.27 -3.02
N PHE A 456 5.38 13.07 -3.64
CA PHE A 456 5.67 14.45 -3.25
C PHE A 456 4.43 15.36 -3.21
N ALA A 457 3.44 15.12 -4.09
CA ALA A 457 2.19 15.86 -4.05
C ALA A 457 1.42 15.66 -2.73
N ASP A 458 1.44 14.44 -2.15
CA ASP A 458 0.81 14.20 -0.84
C ASP A 458 1.52 15.00 0.26
N VAL A 459 2.86 15.08 0.22
CA VAL A 459 3.64 15.87 1.19
C VAL A 459 3.30 17.37 1.12
N LEU A 460 3.17 17.92 -0.08
CA LEU A 460 2.74 19.30 -0.29
C LEU A 460 1.35 19.58 0.29
N LEU A 461 0.42 18.65 0.10
CA LEU A 461 -0.93 18.77 0.64
C LEU A 461 -0.98 18.57 2.16
N MET A 462 -0.14 17.67 2.72
CA MET A 462 0.04 17.53 4.18
C MET A 462 0.65 18.81 4.78
N GLN A 463 1.62 19.44 4.11
CA GLN A 463 2.19 20.72 4.53
C GLN A 463 1.11 21.80 4.65
N SER A 464 0.30 21.97 3.59
CA SER A 464 -0.79 22.95 3.60
C SER A 464 -1.82 22.66 4.70
N GLU A 465 -2.13 21.40 4.96
CA GLU A 465 -3.07 21.02 6.02
C GLU A 465 -2.53 21.35 7.42
N LEU A 466 -1.28 21.01 7.67
CA LEU A 466 -0.61 21.28 8.96
C LEU A 466 -0.47 22.77 9.23
N LYS A 467 -0.09 23.55 8.22
CA LYS A 467 0.17 25.00 8.34
C LYS A 467 -1.08 25.86 8.15
N LYS A 468 -2.18 25.27 7.66
CA LYS A 468 -3.41 25.98 7.30
C LYS A 468 -3.15 27.08 6.27
N ASP A 469 -2.31 26.77 5.27
CA ASP A 469 -1.98 27.69 4.18
C ASP A 469 -2.26 27.05 2.80
N VAL A 470 -2.09 27.86 1.75
CA VAL A 470 -2.40 27.45 0.38
C VAL A 470 -1.16 27.09 -0.45
N ALA A 471 0.04 27.13 0.13
CA ALA A 471 1.27 27.01 -0.65
C ALA A 471 1.36 25.67 -1.38
N GLY A 472 1.28 24.55 -0.65
CA GLY A 472 1.31 23.21 -1.25
C GLY A 472 0.10 22.92 -2.16
N ILE A 473 -1.10 23.37 -1.76
CA ILE A 473 -2.31 23.26 -2.60
C ILE A 473 -2.07 23.95 -3.94
N ASN A 474 -1.57 25.17 -3.94
CA ASN A 474 -1.38 25.96 -5.16
C ASN A 474 -0.25 25.43 -6.05
N GLU A 475 0.78 24.79 -5.50
CA GLU A 475 1.79 24.10 -6.30
C GLU A 475 1.18 22.89 -7.05
N VAL A 476 0.35 22.10 -6.38
CA VAL A 476 -0.37 20.98 -6.99
C VAL A 476 -1.35 21.47 -8.06
N ARG A 477 -2.13 22.51 -7.77
CA ARG A 477 -3.06 23.15 -8.72
C ARG A 477 -2.35 23.72 -9.95
N LYS A 478 -1.22 24.38 -9.75
CA LYS A 478 -0.39 24.91 -10.83
C LYS A 478 0.07 23.82 -11.79
N ARG A 479 0.56 22.68 -11.27
CA ARG A 479 0.92 21.52 -12.09
C ARG A 479 -0.28 21.00 -12.89
N ALA A 480 -1.49 21.02 -12.30
CA ALA A 480 -2.74 20.62 -12.95
C ALA A 480 -3.28 21.67 -13.95
N GLY A 481 -2.63 22.82 -14.09
CA GLY A 481 -3.09 23.91 -14.95
C GLY A 481 -4.30 24.68 -14.41
N LEU A 482 -4.57 24.59 -13.09
CA LEU A 482 -5.68 25.22 -12.42
C LEU A 482 -5.26 26.58 -11.79
N ASN A 483 -6.23 27.47 -11.67
CA ASN A 483 -6.02 28.73 -10.97
C ASN A 483 -5.70 28.51 -9.49
N PRO A 484 -4.80 29.32 -8.89
CA PRO A 484 -4.55 29.27 -7.46
C PRO A 484 -5.79 29.68 -6.67
N ILE A 485 -5.95 29.09 -5.48
CA ILE A 485 -6.94 29.55 -4.49
C ILE A 485 -6.33 30.65 -3.60
N ALA A 486 -7.15 31.60 -3.19
CA ALA A 486 -6.68 32.79 -2.44
C ALA A 486 -6.55 32.54 -0.94
N ALA A 487 -7.33 31.61 -0.38
CA ALA A 487 -7.38 31.35 1.06
C ALA A 487 -7.58 29.86 1.34
N TYR A 488 -6.97 29.39 2.43
CA TYR A 488 -7.17 28.04 2.92
C TYR A 488 -8.60 27.84 3.45
N SER A 489 -9.15 26.68 3.14
CA SER A 489 -10.30 26.11 3.85
C SER A 489 -10.15 24.59 3.92
N GLU A 490 -10.78 23.96 4.91
CA GLU A 490 -10.82 22.50 5.03
C GLU A 490 -11.44 21.87 3.78
N GLU A 491 -12.47 22.49 3.22
CA GLU A 491 -13.12 22.01 2.00
C GLU A 491 -12.17 22.05 0.80
N ALA A 492 -11.47 23.16 0.60
CA ALA A 492 -10.51 23.30 -0.50
C ALA A 492 -9.39 22.26 -0.41
N LEU A 493 -8.83 22.05 0.78
CA LEU A 493 -7.83 21.01 1.00
C LEU A 493 -8.38 19.61 0.73
N ARG A 494 -9.55 19.27 1.30
CA ARG A 494 -10.18 17.94 1.16
C ARG A 494 -10.48 17.62 -0.30
N ASN A 495 -10.96 18.61 -1.06
CA ASN A 495 -11.20 18.48 -2.49
C ASN A 495 -9.89 18.30 -3.26
N GLU A 496 -8.87 19.14 -3.01
CA GLU A 496 -7.58 19.01 -3.72
C GLU A 496 -6.91 17.65 -3.44
N ARG A 497 -6.94 17.17 -2.18
CA ARG A 497 -6.46 15.83 -1.84
C ARG A 497 -7.24 14.75 -2.58
N ARG A 498 -8.57 14.84 -2.63
CA ARG A 498 -9.42 13.86 -3.29
C ARG A 498 -9.13 13.80 -4.79
N TRP A 499 -8.96 14.97 -5.46
CA TRP A 499 -8.68 15.00 -6.90
C TRP A 499 -7.25 14.53 -7.22
N GLU A 500 -6.29 15.03 -6.50
CA GLU A 500 -4.89 14.71 -6.74
C GLU A 500 -4.58 13.23 -6.46
N LEU A 501 -5.07 12.71 -5.34
CA LEU A 501 -4.77 11.37 -4.82
C LEU A 501 -5.88 10.36 -5.11
N ALA A 502 -6.83 10.67 -5.99
CA ALA A 502 -7.92 9.78 -6.37
C ALA A 502 -7.38 8.37 -6.71
N CYS A 503 -8.00 7.33 -6.17
CA CYS A 503 -7.65 5.93 -6.40
C CYS A 503 -6.22 5.53 -5.94
N GLU A 504 -5.58 6.26 -5.02
CA GLU A 504 -4.24 5.94 -4.49
C GLU A 504 -4.27 5.41 -3.03
N GLY A 505 -5.42 4.98 -2.52
CA GLY A 505 -5.56 4.36 -1.19
C GLY A 505 -5.56 5.31 0.00
N THR A 506 -5.49 6.62 -0.22
CA THR A 506 -5.45 7.61 0.88
C THR A 506 -6.83 8.02 1.37
N ARG A 507 -7.85 7.94 0.51
CA ARG A 507 -9.18 8.47 0.75
C ARG A 507 -9.83 7.92 2.01
N TRP A 508 -9.73 6.62 2.26
CA TRP A 508 -10.33 5.96 3.42
C TRP A 508 -9.90 6.56 4.77
N ASN A 509 -8.59 6.68 4.97
CA ASN A 509 -8.06 7.27 6.18
C ASN A 509 -8.33 8.78 6.25
N ASP A 510 -8.37 9.49 5.14
CA ASP A 510 -8.76 10.90 5.08
C ASP A 510 -10.21 11.10 5.54
N LEU A 511 -11.16 10.28 5.09
CA LEU A 511 -12.57 10.33 5.53
C LEU A 511 -12.73 10.11 7.03
N ARG A 512 -12.02 9.11 7.57
CA ARG A 512 -12.07 8.73 8.98
C ARG A 512 -11.49 9.82 9.88
N ARG A 513 -10.28 10.30 9.57
CA ARG A 513 -9.60 11.31 10.38
C ARG A 513 -10.25 12.69 10.35
N TRP A 514 -11.02 12.99 9.30
CA TRP A 514 -11.83 14.21 9.22
C TRP A 514 -13.23 14.04 9.79
N HIS A 515 -13.59 12.86 10.30
CA HIS A 515 -14.90 12.55 10.86
C HIS A 515 -16.07 12.80 9.88
N ILE A 516 -15.87 12.49 8.60
CA ILE A 516 -16.89 12.65 7.55
C ILE A 516 -17.24 11.34 6.85
N ALA A 517 -16.67 10.21 7.29
CA ALA A 517 -16.81 8.93 6.59
C ALA A 517 -18.27 8.49 6.45
N ALA A 518 -19.05 8.49 7.52
CA ALA A 518 -20.46 8.07 7.47
C ALA A 518 -21.26 8.84 6.39
N ALA A 519 -21.13 10.17 6.37
CA ALA A 519 -21.85 11.02 5.40
C ALA A 519 -21.33 10.90 3.98
N ALA A 520 -20.02 10.66 3.80
CA ALA A 520 -19.42 10.47 2.49
C ALA A 520 -19.85 9.15 1.86
N LEU A 521 -19.77 8.06 2.62
CA LEU A 521 -20.15 6.71 2.19
C LEU A 521 -21.64 6.62 1.83
N GLU A 522 -22.53 7.29 2.60
CA GLU A 522 -23.96 7.26 2.33
C GLU A 522 -24.33 7.77 0.94
N LYS A 523 -23.50 8.62 0.34
CA LYS A 523 -23.72 9.12 -1.03
C LYS A 523 -23.59 8.02 -2.09
N GLN A 524 -23.02 6.86 -1.77
CA GLN A 524 -22.97 5.71 -2.69
C GLN A 524 -24.28 4.94 -2.74
N ASN A 525 -25.16 5.12 -1.75
CA ASN A 525 -26.49 4.54 -1.77
C ASN A 525 -27.33 5.17 -2.91
N GLY A 526 -27.92 4.34 -3.75
CA GLY A 526 -28.75 4.78 -4.87
C GLY A 526 -28.00 5.18 -6.14
N VAL A 527 -26.66 5.07 -6.20
CA VAL A 527 -25.93 5.36 -7.44
C VAL A 527 -26.21 4.30 -8.50
N ALA A 528 -26.20 4.72 -9.76
CA ALA A 528 -26.39 3.82 -10.89
C ALA A 528 -25.18 2.90 -11.06
N ILE A 529 -25.44 1.62 -11.22
CA ILE A 529 -24.46 0.57 -11.51
C ILE A 529 -24.97 -0.35 -12.62
N TYR A 530 -24.15 -1.32 -13.00
CA TYR A 530 -24.55 -2.46 -13.81
C TYR A 530 -24.30 -3.75 -13.04
N TYR A 531 -25.26 -4.66 -13.12
CA TYR A 531 -25.16 -6.02 -12.60
C TYR A 531 -25.23 -7.00 -13.76
N CYS A 532 -24.19 -7.76 -13.99
CA CYS A 532 -24.08 -8.68 -15.13
C CYS A 532 -24.44 -7.99 -16.48
N GLY A 533 -24.00 -6.74 -16.64
CA GLY A 533 -24.24 -5.94 -17.83
C GLY A 533 -25.62 -5.29 -17.93
N GLN A 534 -26.50 -5.48 -16.95
CA GLN A 534 -27.83 -4.87 -16.92
C GLN A 534 -27.84 -3.66 -15.98
N PRO A 535 -28.53 -2.56 -16.34
CA PRO A 535 -28.68 -1.41 -15.45
C PRO A 535 -29.29 -1.80 -14.11
N ASP A 536 -28.72 -1.27 -13.04
CA ASP A 536 -29.13 -1.52 -11.66
C ASP A 536 -28.79 -0.32 -10.76
N THR A 537 -29.11 -0.43 -9.49
CA THR A 537 -28.87 0.60 -8.46
C THR A 537 -28.14 0.01 -7.29
N ASN A 538 -27.10 0.71 -6.81
CA ASN A 538 -26.37 0.33 -5.61
C ASN A 538 -27.26 0.45 -4.37
N THR A 539 -27.66 -0.68 -3.80
CA THR A 539 -28.58 -0.74 -2.67
C THR A 539 -27.97 -1.60 -1.56
N PRO A 540 -27.24 -1.00 -0.60
CA PRO A 540 -26.56 -1.74 0.46
C PRO A 540 -27.54 -2.41 1.42
N HIS A 541 -27.17 -3.60 1.90
CA HIS A 541 -27.86 -4.32 2.97
C HIS A 541 -27.36 -3.90 4.37
N ASN A 542 -27.82 -4.59 5.39
CA ASN A 542 -27.34 -4.50 6.78
C ASN A 542 -27.40 -3.07 7.37
N GLY A 543 -28.45 -2.32 7.06
CA GLY A 543 -28.67 -0.95 7.54
C GLY A 543 -27.92 0.13 6.76
N GLY A 544 -27.16 -0.25 5.72
CA GLY A 544 -26.46 0.67 4.84
C GLY A 544 -25.12 1.15 5.39
N TYR A 545 -24.45 1.96 4.59
CA TYR A 545 -23.09 2.45 4.86
C TYR A 545 -22.96 3.18 6.20
N THR A 546 -23.86 4.13 6.49
CA THR A 546 -23.80 4.91 7.74
C THR A 546 -23.92 4.03 8.97
N ALA A 547 -24.85 3.07 8.97
CA ALA A 547 -25.06 2.18 10.11
C ALA A 547 -23.83 1.28 10.32
N ARG A 548 -23.28 0.71 9.25
CA ARG A 548 -22.09 -0.15 9.33
C ARG A 548 -20.86 0.62 9.78
N TYR A 549 -20.61 1.82 9.23
CA TYR A 549 -19.51 2.67 9.69
C TYR A 549 -19.65 3.03 11.19
N ASN A 550 -20.82 3.45 11.63
CA ASN A 550 -21.06 3.81 13.04
C ASN A 550 -20.91 2.62 13.99
N ALA A 551 -21.19 1.40 13.51
CA ALA A 551 -20.99 0.18 14.30
C ALA A 551 -19.52 -0.24 14.44
N THR A 552 -18.65 0.16 13.49
CA THR A 552 -17.27 -0.36 13.37
C THR A 552 -16.18 0.72 13.45
N ALA A 553 -16.52 2.02 13.35
CA ALA A 553 -15.59 3.12 13.08
C ALA A 553 -14.69 2.85 11.87
N GLY A 554 -15.14 1.99 10.95
CA GLY A 554 -14.39 1.57 9.78
C GLY A 554 -13.24 0.61 10.07
N PHE A 555 -13.20 -0.03 11.22
CA PHE A 555 -12.26 -1.12 11.47
C PHE A 555 -12.79 -2.43 10.89
N GLN A 556 -11.89 -3.20 10.30
CA GLN A 556 -12.19 -4.54 9.79
C GLN A 556 -12.32 -5.55 10.94
N LYS A 557 -12.97 -6.67 10.65
CA LYS A 557 -13.10 -7.80 11.57
C LYS A 557 -11.71 -8.33 11.96
N MET A 558 -11.47 -8.53 13.25
CA MET A 558 -10.29 -9.29 13.71
C MET A 558 -10.38 -10.73 13.19
N PRO A 559 -9.28 -11.31 12.69
CA PRO A 559 -9.29 -12.70 12.23
C PRO A 559 -9.75 -13.66 13.33
N GLU A 560 -10.66 -14.55 13.01
CA GLU A 560 -11.25 -15.52 13.96
C GLU A 560 -10.19 -16.40 14.61
N THR A 561 -9.19 -16.83 13.85
CA THR A 561 -8.05 -17.61 14.37
C THR A 561 -7.34 -16.86 15.49
N GLN A 562 -7.14 -15.55 15.37
CA GLN A 562 -6.47 -14.74 16.39
C GLN A 562 -7.37 -14.54 17.62
N VAL A 563 -8.67 -14.34 17.42
CA VAL A 563 -9.65 -14.27 18.52
C VAL A 563 -9.72 -15.60 19.29
N ALA A 564 -9.71 -16.73 18.57
CA ALA A 564 -9.74 -18.06 19.17
C ALA A 564 -8.51 -18.38 20.04
N LEU A 565 -7.37 -17.72 19.82
CA LEU A 565 -6.20 -17.82 20.71
C LEU A 565 -6.41 -17.14 22.06
N GLY A 566 -7.48 -16.34 22.22
CA GLY A 566 -7.86 -15.70 23.47
C GLY A 566 -7.02 -14.48 23.87
N THR A 567 -6.14 -14.02 23.00
CA THR A 567 -5.24 -12.86 23.24
C THR A 567 -5.78 -11.57 22.64
N VAL A 568 -6.68 -11.66 21.68
CA VAL A 568 -7.37 -10.52 21.04
C VAL A 568 -8.88 -10.67 21.17
N LYS A 569 -9.57 -9.54 21.27
CA LYS A 569 -11.03 -9.47 21.26
C LYS A 569 -11.49 -9.04 19.88
N GLN A 570 -12.68 -9.49 19.50
CA GLN A 570 -13.33 -9.03 18.29
C GLN A 570 -13.69 -7.54 18.40
N ASN A 571 -13.56 -6.82 17.28
CA ASN A 571 -13.99 -5.42 17.17
C ASN A 571 -15.51 -5.29 17.34
N GLU A 572 -15.95 -4.15 17.87
CA GLU A 572 -17.36 -3.81 17.93
C GLU A 572 -17.97 -3.80 16.51
N GLY A 573 -19.25 -4.15 16.42
CA GLY A 573 -20.00 -4.20 15.15
C GLY A 573 -19.77 -5.46 14.29
N TRP A 574 -18.87 -6.38 14.70
CA TRP A 574 -18.57 -7.60 13.96
C TRP A 574 -19.12 -8.88 14.62
N THR A 575 -20.03 -8.75 15.54
CA THR A 575 -20.72 -9.86 16.18
C THR A 575 -22.18 -9.91 15.74
N GLY A 576 -22.70 -11.14 15.50
CA GLY A 576 -24.11 -11.35 15.15
C GLY A 576 -24.40 -11.30 13.64
N ALA A 577 -25.62 -11.68 13.28
CA ALA A 577 -26.06 -11.86 11.91
C ALA A 577 -26.08 -10.56 11.09
N ASP A 578 -26.26 -9.41 11.72
CA ASP A 578 -26.32 -8.12 11.04
C ASP A 578 -24.98 -7.69 10.42
N SER A 579 -23.87 -8.31 10.85
CA SER A 579 -22.56 -8.05 10.28
C SER A 579 -22.25 -8.93 9.05
N GLU A 580 -23.04 -9.95 8.78
CA GLU A 580 -22.78 -10.90 7.70
C GLU A 580 -23.18 -10.34 6.34
N TYR A 581 -22.32 -10.57 5.33
CA TYR A 581 -22.63 -10.24 3.95
C TYR A 581 -23.75 -11.15 3.40
N GLN A 582 -24.86 -10.54 3.03
CA GLN A 582 -26.07 -11.26 2.57
C GLN A 582 -26.20 -11.29 1.05
N GLY A 583 -25.20 -10.81 0.32
CA GLY A 583 -25.25 -10.64 -1.10
C GLY A 583 -25.56 -9.19 -1.48
N TRP A 584 -25.36 -8.90 -2.73
CA TRP A 584 -25.56 -7.55 -3.26
C TRP A 584 -27.05 -7.22 -3.53
N LYS A 585 -27.88 -8.26 -3.69
CA LYS A 585 -29.34 -8.22 -3.88
C LYS A 585 -30.04 -9.16 -2.93
#